data_79266382ef2a658df3580463fe626f69
#
_entry.id   79266382ef2a658df3580463fe626f69
#
_cell.length_a   1.000
_cell.length_b   1.000
_cell.length_c   1.000
_cell.angle_alpha   90.00
_cell.angle_beta   90.00
_cell.angle_gamma   90.00
#
_symmetry.space_group_name_H-M   'P 1'
#
loop_
_entity.id
_entity.type
_entity.pdbx_description
1 polymer ?
#
loop_
_entity_poly.entity_id
_entity_poly.type
_entity_poly.pdbx_seq_one_letter_code
_entity_poly.pdbx_strand_id
1 'polypeptide(L)'
;CIAAHTMGTNGNSVQVQYWTGSAWADLCPVTAVTSDEPIMVIFEPETRQRWRISITGGTAPEVGVIKFGTAMQMERPIYGGVAPIPMARQTILRSNYSETGEYLGRVQQRSYLSASYSWQHLTSDWVRANWPDFQRATEAEPFWLAWRPGTFGDVGYCQVDEVPIPSNMGIRDLLSVSMSVRARGYD
;
A
#
# COMPACT_ATOMS: atom_id res chain seq x y z
N CYS A 1 1.83 -9.03 3.42
CA CYS A 1 2.21 -7.97 2.50
C CYS A 1 3.66 -8.13 2.06
N ILE A 2 3.93 -7.93 0.78
CA ILE A 2 5.26 -8.09 0.18
C ILE A 2 5.52 -6.87 -0.72
N ALA A 3 6.76 -6.34 -0.69
CA ALA A 3 7.19 -5.24 -1.55
C ALA A 3 8.67 -5.39 -1.95
N ALA A 4 9.09 -4.65 -2.97
CA ALA A 4 10.44 -4.71 -3.52
C ALA A 4 10.85 -6.14 -3.91
N HIS A 5 10.10 -6.76 -4.79
CA HIS A 5 10.32 -8.13 -5.23
C HIS A 5 10.38 -8.24 -6.76
N THR A 6 10.88 -9.37 -7.23
CA THR A 6 10.97 -9.72 -8.66
C THR A 6 10.09 -10.93 -9.03
N MET A 7 9.03 -11.16 -8.24
CA MET A 7 8.19 -12.36 -8.42
C MET A 7 7.39 -12.33 -9.72
N GLY A 8 6.93 -11.15 -10.17
CA GLY A 8 6.23 -11.01 -11.44
C GLY A 8 7.13 -11.31 -12.63
N THR A 9 8.28 -10.67 -12.69
CA THR A 9 9.31 -10.93 -13.73
C THR A 9 9.72 -12.39 -13.76
N ASN A 10 9.80 -13.04 -12.60
CA ASN A 10 10.25 -14.44 -12.49
C ASN A 10 9.11 -15.46 -12.65
N GLY A 11 7.86 -15.04 -12.85
CA GLY A 11 6.72 -15.94 -13.05
C GLY A 11 6.35 -16.76 -11.82
N ASN A 12 6.49 -16.19 -10.63
CA ASN A 12 6.22 -16.88 -9.39
C ASN A 12 4.74 -16.79 -8.98
N SER A 13 4.35 -17.70 -8.12
CA SER A 13 3.07 -17.67 -7.39
C SER A 13 3.34 -17.65 -5.90
N VAL A 14 2.47 -16.98 -5.16
CA VAL A 14 2.58 -16.82 -3.71
C VAL A 14 1.39 -17.44 -3.00
N GLN A 15 1.63 -18.03 -1.84
CA GLN A 15 0.61 -18.60 -0.97
C GLN A 15 1.02 -18.44 0.49
N VAL A 16 0.06 -18.12 1.36
CA VAL A 16 0.27 -18.10 2.81
C VAL A 16 -0.23 -19.40 3.41
N GLN A 17 0.61 -20.02 4.23
CA GLN A 17 0.31 -21.29 4.90
C GLN A 17 0.60 -21.17 6.40
N TYR A 18 -0.06 -22.01 7.20
CA TYR A 18 0.15 -22.12 8.63
C TYR A 18 0.43 -23.56 9.06
N TRP A 19 1.07 -23.72 10.20
CA TRP A 19 1.38 -25.03 10.76
C TRP A 19 0.24 -25.53 11.64
N THR A 20 -0.28 -26.73 11.36
CA THR A 20 -1.37 -27.37 12.11
C THR A 20 -0.91 -28.14 13.36
N GLY A 21 0.40 -28.28 13.55
CA GLY A 21 1.01 -29.17 14.55
C GLY A 21 1.65 -30.41 13.91
N SER A 22 1.18 -30.83 12.73
CA SER A 22 1.67 -32.02 12.02
C SER A 22 2.02 -31.75 10.55
N ALA A 23 1.32 -30.80 9.92
CA ALA A 23 1.48 -30.49 8.50
C ALA A 23 1.27 -28.99 8.24
N TRP A 24 1.71 -28.51 7.07
CA TRP A 24 1.39 -27.19 6.56
C TRP A 24 0.01 -27.22 5.89
N ALA A 25 -0.86 -26.30 6.27
CA ALA A 25 -2.16 -26.12 5.66
C ALA A 25 -2.25 -24.75 4.98
N ASP A 26 -3.02 -24.70 3.91
CA ASP A 26 -3.22 -23.48 3.14
C ASP A 26 -4.18 -22.53 3.87
N LEU A 27 -3.80 -21.26 3.95
CA LEU A 27 -4.67 -20.22 4.50
C LEU A 27 -5.43 -19.51 3.38
N CYS A 28 -4.80 -19.32 2.25
CA CYS A 28 -5.38 -18.70 1.07
C CYS A 28 -5.01 -19.48 -0.19
N PRO A 29 -5.77 -19.32 -1.28
CA PRO A 29 -5.42 -19.92 -2.57
C PRO A 29 -4.05 -19.47 -3.05
N VAL A 30 -3.42 -20.33 -3.86
CA VAL A 30 -2.21 -19.95 -4.60
C VAL A 30 -2.58 -18.82 -5.56
N THR A 31 -1.82 -17.75 -5.53
CA THR A 31 -2.05 -16.59 -6.39
C THR A 31 -0.83 -16.31 -7.25
N ALA A 32 -1.03 -16.29 -8.57
CA ALA A 32 0.01 -15.94 -9.52
C ALA A 32 0.36 -14.46 -9.41
N VAL A 33 1.63 -14.14 -9.34
CA VAL A 33 2.11 -12.75 -9.28
C VAL A 33 2.42 -12.30 -10.71
N THR A 34 1.72 -11.29 -11.19
CA THR A 34 1.79 -10.83 -12.58
C THR A 34 2.65 -9.59 -12.78
N SER A 35 3.06 -8.93 -11.70
CA SER A 35 3.92 -7.74 -11.73
C SER A 35 4.85 -7.72 -10.51
N ASP A 36 5.87 -6.86 -10.53
CA ASP A 36 6.79 -6.65 -9.41
C ASP A 36 6.29 -5.55 -8.45
N GLU A 37 5.04 -5.14 -8.59
CA GLU A 37 4.37 -4.18 -7.71
C GLU A 37 4.06 -4.79 -6.34
N PRO A 38 3.87 -3.95 -5.30
CA PRO A 38 3.55 -4.44 -3.96
C PRO A 38 2.28 -5.29 -3.93
N ILE A 39 2.31 -6.35 -3.16
CA ILE A 39 1.18 -7.28 -2.98
C ILE A 39 0.67 -7.25 -1.54
N MET A 40 -0.66 -7.32 -1.41
CA MET A 40 -1.33 -7.50 -0.14
C MET A 40 -2.24 -8.73 -0.24
N VAL A 41 -1.97 -9.73 0.57
CA VAL A 41 -2.83 -10.90 0.73
C VAL A 41 -3.62 -10.70 2.01
N ILE A 42 -4.94 -10.65 1.90
CA ILE A 42 -5.87 -10.47 3.03
C ILE A 42 -6.57 -11.81 3.27
N PHE A 43 -6.67 -12.18 4.53
CA PHE A 43 -7.35 -13.38 4.99
C PHE A 43 -8.01 -13.12 6.34
N GLU A 44 -8.93 -13.98 6.73
CA GLU A 44 -9.60 -13.88 8.02
C GLU A 44 -8.58 -13.97 9.16
N PRO A 45 -8.80 -13.23 10.28
CA PRO A 45 -7.90 -13.23 11.41
C PRO A 45 -7.70 -14.64 11.97
N GLU A 46 -6.45 -15.06 12.03
CA GLU A 46 -6.06 -16.38 12.54
C GLU A 46 -4.89 -16.26 13.52
N THR A 47 -4.93 -17.04 14.60
CA THR A 47 -3.85 -17.14 15.57
C THR A 47 -3.17 -18.50 15.47
N ARG A 48 -1.93 -18.52 14.98
CA ARG A 48 -1.15 -19.75 14.79
C ARG A 48 0.28 -19.56 15.27
N GLN A 49 0.92 -20.66 15.67
CA GLN A 49 2.29 -20.61 16.18
C GLN A 49 3.34 -20.40 15.08
N ARG A 50 3.08 -20.92 13.88
CA ARG A 50 4.05 -20.87 12.78
C ARG A 50 3.33 -20.55 11.47
N TRP A 51 3.96 -19.71 10.70
CA TRP A 51 3.52 -19.24 9.40
C TRP A 51 4.63 -19.42 8.38
N ARG A 52 4.27 -19.59 7.12
CA ARG A 52 5.21 -19.47 6.01
C ARG A 52 4.54 -18.82 4.81
N ILE A 53 5.35 -18.16 4.02
CA ILE A 53 5.01 -17.77 2.65
C ILE A 53 5.65 -18.82 1.76
N SER A 54 4.82 -19.50 0.97
CA SER A 54 5.26 -20.46 -0.05
C SER A 54 5.33 -19.72 -1.38
N ILE A 55 6.51 -19.65 -1.97
CA ILE A 55 6.73 -19.07 -3.29
C ILE A 55 7.08 -20.22 -4.22
N THR A 56 6.33 -20.37 -5.31
CA THR A 56 6.45 -21.49 -6.25
C THR A 56 6.45 -21.00 -7.69
N GLY A 57 6.89 -21.85 -8.61
CA GLY A 57 7.00 -21.51 -10.03
C GLY A 57 8.21 -20.64 -10.35
N GLY A 58 8.49 -20.48 -11.64
CA GLY A 58 9.53 -19.60 -12.17
C GLY A 58 10.94 -19.81 -11.63
N THR A 59 11.74 -18.75 -11.69
CA THR A 59 13.08 -18.70 -11.08
C THR A 59 13.01 -18.11 -9.66
N ALA A 60 14.06 -18.30 -8.86
CA ALA A 60 14.12 -17.78 -7.51
C ALA A 60 13.98 -16.24 -7.52
N PRO A 61 12.99 -15.66 -6.82
CA PRO A 61 12.81 -14.22 -6.78
C PRO A 61 13.69 -13.57 -5.70
N GLU A 62 13.97 -12.29 -5.91
CA GLU A 62 14.42 -11.41 -4.84
C GLU A 62 13.20 -10.87 -4.09
N VAL A 63 13.29 -10.76 -2.77
CA VAL A 63 12.24 -10.17 -1.93
C VAL A 63 12.88 -9.26 -0.89
N GLY A 64 12.61 -7.97 -0.99
CA GLY A 64 13.19 -6.97 -0.11
C GLY A 64 12.43 -6.77 1.18
N VAL A 65 11.09 -6.77 1.14
CA VAL A 65 10.25 -6.48 2.31
C VAL A 65 9.09 -7.47 2.41
N ILE A 66 8.94 -8.07 3.58
CA ILE A 66 7.79 -8.91 3.95
C ILE A 66 7.26 -8.42 5.29
N LYS A 67 5.94 -8.24 5.40
CA LYS A 67 5.29 -7.88 6.65
C LYS A 67 4.02 -8.71 6.86
N PHE A 68 3.89 -9.26 8.05
CA PHE A 68 2.66 -9.82 8.58
C PHE A 68 2.09 -8.86 9.62
N GLY A 69 0.79 -8.71 9.66
CA GLY A 69 0.15 -7.84 10.63
C GLY A 69 -1.35 -7.79 10.45
N THR A 70 -2.01 -7.01 11.29
CA THR A 70 -3.44 -6.74 11.19
C THR A 70 -3.68 -5.66 10.16
N ALA A 71 -4.62 -5.88 9.26
CA ALA A 71 -5.07 -4.86 8.32
C ALA A 71 -6.09 -3.94 9.02
N MET A 72 -5.86 -2.64 8.98
CA MET A 72 -6.87 -1.67 9.38
C MET A 72 -7.80 -1.40 8.21
N GLN A 73 -9.08 -1.68 8.39
CA GLN A 73 -10.11 -1.30 7.45
C GLN A 73 -10.76 0.00 7.88
N MET A 74 -10.84 0.97 6.97
CA MET A 74 -11.53 2.22 7.25
C MET A 74 -13.02 1.97 7.43
N GLU A 75 -13.64 2.63 8.42
CA GLU A 75 -15.07 2.54 8.71
C GLU A 75 -15.94 2.93 7.51
N ARG A 76 -15.46 3.86 6.72
CA ARG A 76 -16.14 4.37 5.52
C ARG A 76 -15.23 4.32 4.31
N PRO A 77 -15.79 4.13 3.12
CA PRO A 77 -15.00 4.19 1.90
C PRO A 77 -14.41 5.58 1.71
N ILE A 78 -13.35 5.62 0.91
CA ILE A 78 -12.67 6.87 0.57
C ILE A 78 -13.61 7.81 -0.19
N TYR A 79 -13.51 9.10 0.06
CA TYR A 79 -14.28 10.10 -0.68
C TYR A 79 -13.79 10.16 -2.14
N GLY A 80 -14.72 10.38 -3.07
CA GLY A 80 -14.41 10.41 -4.51
C GLY A 80 -13.38 11.49 -4.89
N GLY A 81 -12.81 11.35 -6.09
CA GLY A 81 -11.85 12.32 -6.63
C GLY A 81 -10.38 12.05 -6.31
N VAL A 82 -10.07 10.91 -5.72
CA VAL A 82 -8.71 10.49 -5.37
C VAL A 82 -8.14 9.56 -6.44
N ALA A 83 -6.91 9.80 -6.87
CA ALA A 83 -6.18 8.84 -7.70
C ALA A 83 -5.69 7.67 -6.84
N PRO A 84 -5.97 6.40 -7.22
CA PRO A 84 -5.32 5.24 -6.60
C PRO A 84 -3.80 5.38 -6.66
N ILE A 85 -3.09 4.97 -5.59
CA ILE A 85 -1.65 5.22 -5.50
C ILE A 85 -0.84 4.67 -6.69
N PRO A 86 -1.13 3.50 -7.25
CA PRO A 86 -0.41 3.02 -8.44
C PRO A 86 -0.58 3.90 -9.68
N MET A 87 -1.67 4.67 -9.75
CA MET A 87 -1.97 5.58 -10.86
C MET A 87 -1.55 7.03 -10.59
N ALA A 88 -1.08 7.33 -9.38
CA ALA A 88 -0.78 8.68 -8.91
C ALA A 88 0.67 9.10 -9.19
N ARG A 89 1.17 8.81 -10.41
CA ARG A 89 2.55 9.10 -10.81
C ARG A 89 2.77 10.61 -10.92
N GLN A 90 3.73 11.10 -10.18
CA GLN A 90 4.24 12.47 -10.24
C GLN A 90 5.61 12.45 -10.90
N THR A 91 5.80 13.29 -11.91
CA THR A 91 7.09 13.39 -12.61
C THR A 91 7.56 14.83 -12.60
N ILE A 92 8.74 15.08 -12.06
CA ILE A 92 9.37 16.40 -12.12
C ILE A 92 10.13 16.49 -13.41
N LEU A 93 9.66 17.39 -14.28
CA LEU A 93 10.20 17.65 -15.60
C LEU A 93 10.88 19.02 -15.64
N ARG A 94 12.04 19.10 -16.24
CA ARG A 94 12.74 20.35 -16.50
C ARG A 94 12.82 20.58 -18.01
N SER A 95 12.13 21.62 -18.49
CA SER A 95 12.18 22.03 -19.89
C SER A 95 13.23 23.11 -20.08
N ASN A 96 13.95 23.04 -21.19
CA ASN A 96 14.91 24.05 -21.62
C ASN A 96 14.37 24.81 -22.81
N TYR A 97 14.59 26.12 -22.83
CA TYR A 97 14.19 27.01 -23.89
C TYR A 97 15.38 27.84 -24.35
N SER A 98 15.40 28.23 -25.65
CA SER A 98 16.37 29.19 -26.18
C SER A 98 16.06 30.61 -25.67
N GLU A 99 17.00 31.53 -25.85
CA GLU A 99 16.78 32.95 -25.55
C GLU A 99 15.62 33.56 -26.34
N THR A 100 15.30 32.99 -27.52
CA THR A 100 14.17 33.37 -28.35
C THR A 100 12.86 32.69 -27.97
N GLY A 101 12.86 31.81 -26.90
CA GLY A 101 11.69 31.13 -26.40
C GLY A 101 11.37 29.80 -27.07
N GLU A 102 12.22 29.29 -27.98
CA GLU A 102 12.01 28.00 -28.60
C GLU A 102 12.33 26.85 -27.65
N TYR A 103 11.49 25.81 -27.70
CA TYR A 103 11.65 24.62 -26.89
C TYR A 103 12.83 23.77 -27.36
N LEU A 104 13.85 23.61 -26.52
CA LEU A 104 15.09 22.87 -26.83
C LEU A 104 15.07 21.42 -26.34
N GLY A 105 14.14 21.07 -25.41
CA GLY A 105 14.05 19.72 -24.89
C GLY A 105 13.61 19.68 -23.45
N ARG A 106 13.46 18.47 -22.93
CA ARG A 106 13.00 18.21 -21.56
C ARG A 106 13.80 17.09 -20.94
N VAL A 107 14.14 17.24 -19.66
CA VAL A 107 14.79 16.23 -18.84
C VAL A 107 13.86 15.85 -17.69
N GLN A 108 13.66 14.56 -17.48
CA GLN A 108 13.00 14.03 -16.30
C GLN A 108 14.01 13.98 -15.16
N GLN A 109 13.75 14.71 -14.07
CA GLN A 109 14.64 14.72 -12.90
C GLN A 109 14.35 13.55 -11.97
N ARG A 110 13.07 13.30 -11.66
CA ARG A 110 12.62 12.19 -10.84
C ARG A 110 11.15 11.86 -11.07
N SER A 111 10.78 10.63 -10.76
CA SER A 111 9.40 10.17 -10.72
C SER A 111 9.13 9.49 -9.38
N TYR A 112 7.92 9.65 -8.86
CA TYR A 112 7.45 9.03 -7.62
C TYR A 112 5.92 8.95 -7.66
N LEU A 113 5.34 8.11 -6.82
CA LEU A 113 3.89 8.06 -6.63
C LEU A 113 3.52 8.94 -5.43
N SER A 114 2.49 9.78 -5.58
CA SER A 114 1.98 10.60 -4.47
C SER A 114 0.49 10.82 -4.63
N ALA A 115 -0.26 10.55 -3.56
CA ALA A 115 -1.69 10.77 -3.51
C ALA A 115 -2.10 11.29 -2.12
N SER A 116 -3.22 12.04 -2.10
CA SER A 116 -3.83 12.48 -0.86
C SER A 116 -5.21 11.84 -0.72
N TYR A 117 -5.46 11.26 0.43
CA TYR A 117 -6.67 10.56 0.77
C TYR A 117 -7.42 11.29 1.87
N SER A 118 -8.75 11.33 1.78
CA SER A 118 -9.60 11.94 2.81
C SER A 118 -10.77 11.03 3.12
N TRP A 119 -10.96 10.78 4.41
CA TRP A 119 -12.11 10.07 4.95
C TRP A 119 -12.90 11.02 5.83
N GLN A 120 -14.19 11.07 5.62
CA GLN A 120 -15.10 11.94 6.34
C GLN A 120 -16.18 11.14 7.05
N HIS A 121 -16.80 11.74 8.05
CA HIS A 121 -17.91 11.16 8.81
C HIS A 121 -17.54 9.87 9.55
N LEU A 122 -16.27 9.76 9.99
CA LEU A 122 -15.83 8.67 10.85
C LEU A 122 -16.40 8.87 12.26
N THR A 123 -16.85 7.80 12.89
CA THR A 123 -17.33 7.89 14.29
C THR A 123 -16.16 8.07 15.24
N SER A 124 -16.37 8.85 16.31
CA SER A 124 -15.37 9.09 17.35
C SER A 124 -14.90 7.78 17.98
N ASP A 125 -15.80 6.81 18.16
CA ASP A 125 -15.49 5.51 18.77
C ASP A 125 -14.56 4.68 17.87
N TRP A 126 -14.84 4.63 16.57
CA TRP A 126 -13.97 3.93 15.62
C TRP A 126 -12.57 4.56 15.56
N VAL A 127 -12.50 5.89 15.52
CA VAL A 127 -11.23 6.60 15.47
C VAL A 127 -10.42 6.35 16.74
N ARG A 128 -11.03 6.42 17.93
CA ARG A 128 -10.36 6.13 19.21
C ARG A 128 -9.86 4.69 19.31
N ALA A 129 -10.59 3.74 18.74
CA ALA A 129 -10.23 2.33 18.80
C ALA A 129 -9.09 1.96 17.83
N ASN A 130 -9.02 2.57 16.64
CA ASN A 130 -8.15 2.09 15.56
C ASN A 130 -7.03 3.07 15.19
N TRP A 131 -7.29 4.38 15.28
CA TRP A 131 -6.38 5.38 14.75
C TRP A 131 -5.05 5.54 15.50
N PRO A 132 -4.98 5.46 16.84
CA PRO A 132 -3.73 5.62 17.58
C PRO A 132 -2.68 4.55 17.25
N ASP A 133 -3.11 3.31 16.98
CA ASP A 133 -2.22 2.23 16.58
C ASP A 133 -1.67 2.43 15.18
N PHE A 134 -2.51 2.91 14.26
CA PHE A 134 -2.09 3.28 12.92
C PHE A 134 -1.09 4.45 12.93
N GLN A 135 -1.35 5.50 13.71
CA GLN A 135 -0.41 6.63 13.85
C GLN A 135 0.97 6.14 14.30
N ARG A 136 1.04 5.36 15.37
CA ARG A 136 2.31 4.80 15.87
C ARG A 136 3.02 3.93 14.83
N ALA A 137 2.28 3.16 14.08
CA ALA A 137 2.85 2.32 13.03
C ALA A 137 3.44 3.15 11.88
N THR A 138 2.75 4.23 11.47
CA THR A 138 3.20 5.10 10.36
C THR A 138 4.37 6.02 10.74
N GLU A 139 4.55 6.32 12.03
CA GLU A 139 5.75 7.02 12.53
C GLU A 139 7.01 6.17 12.41
N ALA A 140 6.87 4.87 12.60
CA ALA A 140 8.01 3.96 12.67
C ALA A 140 8.41 3.40 11.30
N GLU A 141 7.44 3.06 10.45
CA GLU A 141 7.67 2.26 9.25
C GLU A 141 6.71 2.61 8.10
N PRO A 142 7.14 2.37 6.84
CA PRO A 142 6.23 2.35 5.71
C PRO A 142 5.14 1.28 5.87
N PHE A 143 4.01 1.49 5.20
CA PHE A 143 2.85 0.62 5.28
C PHE A 143 2.28 0.32 3.88
N TRP A 144 1.41 -0.68 3.79
CA TRP A 144 0.71 -1.01 2.55
C TRP A 144 -0.68 -0.35 2.55
N LEU A 145 -0.98 0.30 1.45
CA LEU A 145 -2.29 0.90 1.20
C LEU A 145 -2.92 0.22 -0.01
N ALA A 146 -4.04 -0.46 0.21
CA ALA A 146 -4.82 -1.06 -0.86
C ALA A 146 -6.08 -0.24 -1.12
N TRP A 147 -6.26 0.21 -2.35
CA TRP A 147 -7.50 0.86 -2.78
C TRP A 147 -8.61 -0.17 -2.97
N ARG A 148 -8.28 -1.32 -3.56
CA ARG A 148 -9.16 -2.50 -3.65
C ARG A 148 -8.45 -3.68 -3.04
N PRO A 149 -8.83 -4.06 -1.81
CA PRO A 149 -8.29 -5.26 -1.20
C PRO A 149 -8.54 -6.49 -2.08
N GLY A 150 -7.54 -7.34 -2.24
CA GLY A 150 -7.62 -8.55 -3.05
C GLY A 150 -7.35 -8.36 -4.55
N THR A 151 -7.11 -7.15 -5.02
CA THR A 151 -6.69 -6.88 -6.40
C THR A 151 -5.21 -6.57 -6.42
N PHE A 152 -4.40 -7.41 -7.09
CA PHE A 152 -2.99 -7.10 -7.33
C PHE A 152 -2.88 -5.86 -8.24
N GLY A 153 -1.87 -5.03 -8.00
CA GLY A 153 -1.67 -3.79 -8.73
C GLY A 153 -2.47 -2.59 -8.18
N ASP A 154 -3.41 -2.80 -7.26
CA ASP A 154 -4.12 -1.72 -6.57
C ASP A 154 -3.55 -1.44 -5.17
N VAL A 155 -2.32 -1.88 -4.91
CA VAL A 155 -1.62 -1.77 -3.63
C VAL A 155 -0.39 -0.89 -3.78
N GLY A 156 -0.19 0.03 -2.84
CA GLY A 156 1.02 0.83 -2.74
C GLY A 156 1.80 0.52 -1.46
N TYR A 157 3.13 0.47 -1.56
CA TYR A 157 4.01 0.50 -0.39
C TYR A 157 4.36 1.95 -0.10
N CYS A 158 3.74 2.50 0.94
CA CYS A 158 3.63 3.93 1.17
C CYS A 158 4.32 4.36 2.46
N GLN A 159 4.70 5.62 2.48
CA GLN A 159 5.05 6.37 3.68
C GLN A 159 4.20 7.65 3.73
N VAL A 160 3.92 8.14 4.92
CA VAL A 160 3.29 9.46 5.11
C VAL A 160 4.37 10.54 5.16
N ASP A 161 4.03 11.73 4.65
CA ASP A 161 4.90 12.90 4.80
C ASP A 161 4.77 13.49 6.21
N GLU A 162 3.54 13.45 6.76
CA GLU A 162 3.20 13.87 8.11
C GLU A 162 2.20 12.88 8.70
N VAL A 163 2.33 12.64 10.01
CA VAL A 163 1.41 11.73 10.71
C VAL A 163 0.00 12.32 10.66
N PRO A 164 -0.98 11.60 10.11
CA PRO A 164 -2.31 12.15 9.90
C PRO A 164 -3.06 12.30 11.23
N ILE A 165 -3.58 13.50 11.47
CA ILE A 165 -4.30 13.86 12.70
C ILE A 165 -5.79 13.96 12.40
N PRO A 166 -6.65 13.25 13.17
CA PRO A 166 -8.10 13.39 13.06
C PRO A 166 -8.56 14.80 13.43
N SER A 167 -9.49 15.35 12.67
CA SER A 167 -10.11 16.66 12.94
C SER A 167 -11.61 16.52 13.15
N ASN A 168 -12.15 17.32 14.09
CA ASN A 168 -13.58 17.34 14.38
C ASN A 168 -14.32 18.06 13.26
N MET A 169 -15.41 17.46 12.77
CA MET A 169 -16.28 18.06 11.75
C MET A 169 -17.35 19.01 12.32
N GLY A 170 -17.40 19.20 13.65
CA GLY A 170 -18.35 20.08 14.32
C GLY A 170 -19.77 19.57 14.41
N ILE A 171 -20.08 18.41 13.86
CA ILE A 171 -21.43 17.84 13.81
C ILE A 171 -21.40 16.42 14.36
N ARG A 172 -22.28 16.12 15.33
CA ARG A 172 -22.60 14.75 15.80
C ARG A 172 -21.38 13.89 16.17
N ASP A 173 -20.35 14.45 16.74
CA ASP A 173 -19.17 13.69 17.16
C ASP A 173 -18.46 12.96 16.00
N LEU A 174 -18.58 13.49 14.79
CA LEU A 174 -17.96 12.96 13.61
C LEU A 174 -16.59 13.58 13.36
N LEU A 175 -15.67 12.76 12.91
CA LEU A 175 -14.29 13.13 12.61
C LEU A 175 -13.99 12.95 11.12
N SER A 176 -13.03 13.71 10.65
CA SER A 176 -12.40 13.52 9.34
C SER A 176 -10.91 13.30 9.51
N VAL A 177 -10.33 12.54 8.58
CA VAL A 177 -8.90 12.31 8.50
C VAL A 177 -8.44 12.52 7.07
N SER A 178 -7.36 13.28 6.93
CA SER A 178 -6.68 13.46 5.64
C SER A 178 -5.25 12.97 5.76
N MET A 179 -4.76 12.29 4.73
CA MET A 179 -3.45 11.67 4.71
C MET A 179 -2.82 11.85 3.34
N SER A 180 -1.64 12.44 3.28
CA SER A 180 -0.81 12.49 2.08
C SER A 180 0.24 11.39 2.14
N VAL A 181 0.30 10.58 1.10
CA VAL A 181 1.21 9.44 1.01
C VAL A 181 2.13 9.57 -0.18
N ARG A 182 3.33 9.04 -0.01
CA ARG A 182 4.27 8.79 -1.10
C ARG A 182 4.59 7.32 -1.18
N ALA A 183 4.76 6.83 -2.40
CA ALA A 183 5.22 5.48 -2.64
C ALA A 183 6.33 5.47 -3.68
N ARG A 184 7.12 4.41 -3.68
CA ARG A 184 8.09 4.16 -4.76
C ARG A 184 7.33 3.89 -6.04
N GLY A 185 7.72 4.56 -7.13
CA GLY A 185 7.30 4.18 -8.47
C GLY A 185 8.01 2.90 -8.89
N TYR A 186 7.27 1.98 -9.46
CA TYR A 186 7.78 0.79 -10.13
C TYR A 186 7.74 1.11 -11.63
N ASP A 187 8.90 1.10 -12.28
CA ASP A 187 9.07 1.29 -13.72
C ASP A 187 9.06 -0.06 -14.44
#